data_b18b841a47c53c8c1224094f3d70f145
#
_entry.id   b18b841a47c53c8c1224094f3d70f145
#
_cell.length_a   1.000
_cell.length_b   1.000
_cell.length_c   1.000
_cell.angle_alpha   90.00
_cell.angle_beta   90.00
_cell.angle_gamma   90.00
#
_symmetry.space_group_name_H-M   'P 1'
#
loop_
_entity.id
_entity.type
_entity.pdbx_description
1 polymer ?
#
loop_
_entity_poly.entity_id
_entity_poly.type
_entity_poly.pdbx_seq_one_letter_code
_entity_poly.pdbx_strand_id
1 'polypeptide(L)'
;MISTHDLCLQYGERVLFEDVSLKFTEGNCYGLIGPNGAGKSTFLKILSGDVDPFSGQVVVPPGLRLAVLKQDHFAFNEFEALTTVLMGHERLYAIMKEKDALYAKPDFNEADGMRSAELEAEFGELNGWEAEAQAGELLCGLGIPVPRHGVAVRDLDDGDKVRVLLAQAVFGDPDILLLDEPTNHLDVDSILWLEEFLLSFQNTVIVVSHDRHFLNRVCTHIADIDFRQVRMYTGNYGFWREASEMALRHRQAKKDKNDDRARELKEFIARFSANASKSRQATSRKKMLDQLDVEAIPPSSRKYPHILFDTSKVHGKAMLSVENLSKSVGGTPLFEGVNLTIGRGERVVIVSRNSVAVSAFLEVLSGAQEPDAGTVKWGESIRRSFLPKDYGHLFENDLSIIDWLRQYSKEKDEGFIRQFLGRMLFTGDESRKSVTVLSGGERVRCMIARLMLEDPQCLILDGPTNHLDLESITSLNTALAKRSGTLIFGSHDVELIESLSDRVIEITDDGLLDHQYNYTEFLERRIAKQGELVGA
;
A
#
# COMPACT_ATOMS: atom_id res chain seq x y z
N MET A 1 -21.65 -10.51 -9.74
CA MET A 1 -21.40 -11.28 -8.48
C MET A 1 -20.34 -12.35 -8.74
N ILE A 2 -19.29 -12.47 -7.92
CA ILE A 2 -18.28 -13.55 -7.94
C ILE A 2 -18.32 -14.29 -6.60
N SER A 3 -18.12 -15.61 -6.58
CA SER A 3 -18.10 -16.39 -5.32
C SER A 3 -17.00 -17.43 -5.30
N THR A 4 -16.56 -17.77 -4.10
CA THR A 4 -15.61 -18.86 -3.82
C THR A 4 -16.30 -19.94 -3.00
N HIS A 5 -15.92 -21.20 -3.25
CA HIS A 5 -16.45 -22.36 -2.54
C HIS A 5 -15.30 -23.25 -2.08
N ASP A 6 -15.16 -23.40 -0.75
CA ASP A 6 -14.18 -24.25 -0.06
C ASP A 6 -12.75 -24.06 -0.61
N LEU A 7 -12.41 -22.80 -0.91
CA LEU A 7 -11.15 -22.44 -1.52
C LEU A 7 -10.00 -22.64 -0.53
N CYS A 8 -8.93 -23.31 -0.97
CA CYS A 8 -7.71 -23.50 -0.21
C CYS A 8 -6.50 -23.06 -1.04
N LEU A 9 -5.56 -22.40 -0.39
CA LEU A 9 -4.26 -22.05 -0.96
C LEU A 9 -3.13 -22.55 -0.09
N GLN A 10 -2.25 -23.36 -0.68
CA GLN A 10 -1.12 -23.95 -0.02
C GLN A 10 0.13 -23.93 -0.91
N TYR A 11 1.29 -23.63 -0.31
CA TYR A 11 2.60 -23.74 -0.94
C TYR A 11 3.47 -24.71 -0.15
N GLY A 12 3.72 -25.90 -0.69
CA GLY A 12 4.39 -26.97 0.03
C GLY A 12 3.62 -27.35 1.29
N GLU A 13 4.24 -27.27 2.46
CA GLU A 13 3.61 -27.53 3.76
C GLU A 13 2.91 -26.31 4.37
N ARG A 14 3.05 -25.13 3.76
CA ARG A 14 2.51 -23.89 4.31
C ARG A 14 1.11 -23.62 3.73
N VAL A 15 0.08 -23.82 4.54
CA VAL A 15 -1.29 -23.40 4.23
C VAL A 15 -1.40 -21.90 4.51
N LEU A 16 -1.85 -21.12 3.52
CA LEU A 16 -2.12 -19.69 3.66
C LEU A 16 -3.55 -19.44 4.12
N PHE A 17 -4.52 -20.11 3.49
CA PHE A 17 -5.91 -20.13 3.92
C PHE A 17 -6.60 -21.41 3.44
N GLU A 18 -7.66 -21.79 4.15
CA GLU A 18 -8.45 -23.01 3.92
C GLU A 18 -9.94 -22.74 4.16
N ASP A 19 -10.81 -23.54 3.52
CA ASP A 19 -12.27 -23.50 3.66
C ASP A 19 -12.89 -22.12 3.42
N VAL A 20 -12.39 -21.38 2.40
CA VAL A 20 -12.83 -20.03 2.10
C VAL A 20 -14.02 -20.05 1.16
N SER A 21 -15.22 -19.77 1.72
CA SER A 21 -16.47 -19.64 0.96
C SER A 21 -17.05 -18.24 1.15
N LEU A 22 -16.89 -17.38 0.12
CA LEU A 22 -17.26 -15.97 0.14
C LEU A 22 -18.13 -15.63 -1.06
N LYS A 23 -18.93 -14.55 -0.92
CA LYS A 23 -19.69 -13.95 -2.01
C LYS A 23 -19.38 -12.47 -2.08
N PHE A 24 -19.06 -12.01 -3.29
CA PHE A 24 -18.85 -10.61 -3.61
C PHE A 24 -19.99 -10.16 -4.52
N THR A 25 -20.79 -9.24 -4.05
CA THR A 25 -22.01 -8.77 -4.71
C THR A 25 -21.81 -7.41 -5.36
N GLU A 26 -22.57 -7.15 -6.38
CA GLU A 26 -22.63 -5.90 -7.13
C GLU A 26 -22.94 -4.70 -6.22
N GLY A 27 -22.47 -3.51 -6.59
CA GLY A 27 -22.65 -2.29 -5.82
C GLY A 27 -21.80 -2.19 -4.55
N ASN A 28 -20.79 -3.06 -4.38
CA ASN A 28 -19.94 -3.08 -3.19
C ASN A 28 -18.46 -3.06 -3.53
N CYS A 29 -17.72 -2.33 -2.70
CA CYS A 29 -16.26 -2.33 -2.70
C CYS A 29 -15.74 -3.15 -1.51
N TYR A 30 -14.96 -4.18 -1.79
CA TYR A 30 -14.40 -5.12 -0.82
C TYR A 30 -12.90 -4.86 -0.65
N GLY A 31 -12.49 -4.39 0.53
CA GLY A 31 -11.08 -4.28 0.90
C GLY A 31 -10.53 -5.61 1.37
N LEU A 32 -9.56 -6.18 0.66
CA LEU A 32 -8.88 -7.40 1.06
C LEU A 32 -7.62 -7.05 1.85
N ILE A 33 -7.62 -7.34 3.13
CA ILE A 33 -6.54 -7.02 4.05
C ILE A 33 -5.93 -8.27 4.70
N GLY A 34 -4.77 -8.13 5.27
CA GLY A 34 -4.04 -9.21 5.94
C GLY A 34 -2.54 -8.91 5.99
N PRO A 35 -1.78 -9.60 6.85
CA PRO A 35 -0.34 -9.39 6.96
C PRO A 35 0.40 -9.72 5.65
N ASN A 36 1.63 -9.23 5.53
CA ASN A 36 2.48 -9.56 4.39
C ASN A 36 2.71 -11.07 4.31
N GLY A 37 2.57 -11.63 3.11
CA GLY A 37 2.68 -13.08 2.88
C GLY A 37 1.47 -13.90 3.32
N ALA A 38 0.32 -13.27 3.63
CA ALA A 38 -0.95 -13.97 3.90
C ALA A 38 -1.65 -14.49 2.63
N GLY A 39 -1.18 -14.07 1.44
CA GLY A 39 -1.74 -14.54 0.17
C GLY A 39 -2.73 -13.58 -0.48
N LYS A 40 -2.76 -12.28 -0.12
CA LYS A 40 -3.68 -11.27 -0.69
C LYS A 40 -3.63 -11.22 -2.22
N SER A 41 -2.46 -10.90 -2.79
CA SER A 41 -2.28 -10.83 -4.24
C SER A 41 -2.52 -12.18 -4.93
N THR A 42 -2.17 -13.29 -4.26
CA THR A 42 -2.45 -14.63 -4.80
C THR A 42 -3.95 -14.93 -4.79
N PHE A 43 -4.69 -14.47 -3.77
CA PHE A 43 -6.14 -14.58 -3.73
C PHE A 43 -6.78 -13.82 -4.90
N LEU A 44 -6.32 -12.59 -5.21
CA LEU A 44 -6.78 -11.87 -6.40
C LEU A 44 -6.46 -12.63 -7.69
N LYS A 45 -5.26 -13.22 -7.81
CA LYS A 45 -4.87 -14.04 -8.97
C LYS A 45 -5.70 -15.32 -9.10
N ILE A 46 -6.19 -15.88 -8.02
CA ILE A 46 -7.12 -17.01 -8.05
C ILE A 46 -8.51 -16.53 -8.52
N LEU A 47 -8.96 -15.37 -8.06
CA LEU A 47 -10.23 -14.78 -8.51
C LEU A 47 -10.20 -14.40 -10.00
N SER A 48 -9.04 -13.96 -10.52
CA SER A 48 -8.87 -13.66 -11.96
C SER A 48 -8.71 -14.90 -12.84
N GLY A 49 -8.41 -16.07 -12.24
CA GLY A 49 -8.11 -17.29 -12.97
C GLY A 49 -6.66 -17.42 -13.44
N ASP A 50 -5.77 -16.51 -13.02
CA ASP A 50 -4.34 -16.56 -13.37
C ASP A 50 -3.59 -17.65 -12.58
N VAL A 51 -4.13 -18.07 -11.43
CA VAL A 51 -3.56 -19.11 -10.56
C VAL A 51 -4.66 -20.07 -10.12
N ASP A 52 -4.42 -21.37 -10.31
CA ASP A 52 -5.32 -22.40 -9.81
C ASP A 52 -5.21 -22.52 -8.27
N PRO A 53 -6.35 -22.67 -7.56
CA PRO A 53 -6.33 -22.96 -6.14
C PRO A 53 -5.83 -24.38 -5.87
N PHE A 54 -5.34 -24.65 -4.65
CA PHE A 54 -4.98 -26.01 -4.24
C PHE A 54 -6.22 -26.93 -4.18
N SER A 55 -7.36 -26.41 -3.70
CA SER A 55 -8.67 -27.05 -3.73
C SER A 55 -9.78 -25.99 -3.69
N GLY A 56 -11.02 -26.41 -3.99
CA GLY A 56 -12.17 -25.52 -4.10
C GLY A 56 -12.31 -24.92 -5.49
N GLN A 57 -13.19 -23.95 -5.65
CA GLN A 57 -13.46 -23.32 -6.94
C GLN A 57 -13.91 -21.88 -6.81
N VAL A 58 -13.62 -21.10 -7.85
CA VAL A 58 -14.17 -19.75 -8.06
C VAL A 58 -15.29 -19.85 -9.09
N VAL A 59 -16.41 -19.23 -8.81
CA VAL A 59 -17.56 -19.18 -9.71
C VAL A 59 -17.81 -17.76 -10.14
N VAL A 60 -17.59 -17.50 -11.43
CA VAL A 60 -17.95 -16.27 -12.12
C VAL A 60 -19.07 -16.61 -13.10
N PRO A 61 -20.25 -16.00 -13.02
CA PRO A 61 -21.33 -16.21 -13.98
C PRO A 61 -20.87 -15.90 -15.41
N PRO A 62 -21.32 -16.68 -16.41
CA PRO A 62 -20.97 -16.43 -17.80
C PRO A 62 -21.50 -15.07 -18.27
N GLY A 63 -20.70 -14.39 -19.09
CA GLY A 63 -21.05 -13.09 -19.67
C GLY A 63 -20.62 -11.88 -18.84
N LEU A 64 -20.13 -12.06 -17.61
CA LEU A 64 -19.57 -10.96 -16.82
C LEU A 64 -18.12 -10.69 -17.23
N ARG A 65 -17.81 -9.40 -17.40
CA ARG A 65 -16.45 -8.94 -17.71
C ARG A 65 -15.67 -8.66 -16.41
N LEU A 66 -14.56 -9.37 -16.27
CA LEU A 66 -13.63 -9.19 -15.17
C LEU A 66 -12.40 -8.43 -15.65
N ALA A 67 -12.05 -7.35 -14.99
CA ALA A 67 -10.86 -6.56 -15.25
C ALA A 67 -9.90 -6.60 -14.04
N VAL A 68 -8.60 -6.61 -14.34
CA VAL A 68 -7.55 -6.72 -13.33
C VAL A 68 -6.53 -5.63 -13.56
N LEU A 69 -6.16 -4.89 -12.52
CA LEU A 69 -4.99 -4.01 -12.56
C LEU A 69 -3.72 -4.87 -12.57
N LYS A 70 -3.08 -4.95 -13.73
CA LYS A 70 -1.84 -5.72 -13.92
C LYS A 70 -0.64 -4.93 -13.38
N GLN A 71 0.25 -5.62 -12.66
CA GLN A 71 1.48 -5.02 -12.15
C GLN A 71 2.63 -5.04 -13.18
N ASP A 72 2.46 -5.75 -14.30
CA ASP A 72 3.47 -5.83 -15.36
C ASP A 72 3.37 -4.61 -16.28
N HIS A 73 4.20 -3.62 -16.01
CA HIS A 73 4.28 -2.39 -16.80
C HIS A 73 4.91 -2.59 -18.18
N PHE A 74 5.65 -3.68 -18.40
CA PHE A 74 6.41 -3.90 -19.63
C PHE A 74 5.58 -4.46 -20.78
N ALA A 75 4.45 -5.09 -20.47
CA ALA A 75 3.60 -5.74 -21.48
C ALA A 75 3.05 -4.78 -22.56
N PHE A 76 2.95 -3.48 -22.23
CA PHE A 76 2.34 -2.47 -23.10
C PHE A 76 3.33 -1.39 -23.58
N ASN A 77 4.64 -1.58 -23.38
CA ASN A 77 5.69 -0.61 -23.67
C ASN A 77 5.66 -0.07 -25.12
N GLU A 78 5.28 -0.88 -26.09
CA GLU A 78 5.28 -0.52 -27.51
C GLU A 78 4.01 0.20 -27.97
N PHE A 79 2.99 0.31 -27.11
CA PHE A 79 1.71 0.92 -27.44
C PHE A 79 1.62 2.35 -26.89
N GLU A 80 0.85 3.20 -27.55
CA GLU A 80 0.49 4.53 -27.08
C GLU A 80 -0.42 4.43 -25.84
N ALA A 81 -0.37 5.44 -24.96
CA ALA A 81 -1.17 5.48 -23.74
C ALA A 81 -2.67 5.28 -24.03
N LEU A 82 -3.24 6.01 -24.99
CA LEU A 82 -4.65 5.89 -25.35
C LEU A 82 -5.00 4.48 -25.86
N THR A 83 -4.17 3.94 -26.75
CA THR A 83 -4.34 2.59 -27.28
C THR A 83 -4.28 1.54 -26.16
N THR A 84 -3.38 1.72 -25.20
CA THR A 84 -3.27 0.84 -24.05
C THR A 84 -4.55 0.83 -23.22
N VAL A 85 -5.17 1.97 -23.00
CA VAL A 85 -6.45 2.06 -22.29
C VAL A 85 -7.55 1.31 -23.05
N LEU A 86 -7.67 1.51 -24.38
CA LEU A 86 -8.65 0.82 -25.22
C LEU A 86 -8.49 -0.71 -25.17
N MET A 87 -7.26 -1.22 -25.03
CA MET A 87 -6.98 -2.66 -24.87
C MET A 87 -7.57 -3.25 -23.57
N GLY A 88 -7.99 -2.42 -22.61
CA GLY A 88 -8.70 -2.85 -21.41
C GLY A 88 -10.05 -3.51 -21.69
N HIS A 89 -10.66 -3.24 -22.84
CA HIS A 89 -11.84 -3.95 -23.31
C HIS A 89 -11.48 -4.82 -24.52
N GLU A 90 -10.96 -6.04 -24.27
CA GLU A 90 -10.39 -6.93 -25.29
C GLU A 90 -11.30 -7.13 -26.50
N ARG A 91 -12.61 -7.37 -26.29
CA ARG A 91 -13.55 -7.59 -27.38
C ARG A 91 -13.74 -6.35 -28.24
N LEU A 92 -13.92 -5.18 -27.61
CA LEU A 92 -14.05 -3.91 -28.33
C LEU A 92 -12.80 -3.61 -29.17
N TYR A 93 -11.61 -3.78 -28.56
CA TYR A 93 -10.35 -3.55 -29.25
C TYR A 93 -10.14 -4.53 -30.43
N ALA A 94 -10.52 -5.81 -30.25
CA ALA A 94 -10.48 -6.80 -31.33
C ALA A 94 -11.38 -6.40 -32.51
N ILE A 95 -12.60 -5.91 -32.23
CA ILE A 95 -13.52 -5.39 -33.24
C ILE A 95 -12.91 -4.19 -33.96
N MET A 96 -12.33 -3.23 -33.26
CA MET A 96 -11.65 -2.08 -33.88
C MET A 96 -10.58 -2.54 -34.87
N LYS A 97 -9.70 -3.46 -34.45
CA LYS A 97 -8.63 -3.99 -35.29
C LYS A 97 -9.14 -4.79 -36.49
N GLU A 98 -10.19 -5.60 -36.29
CA GLU A 98 -10.79 -6.38 -37.38
C GLU A 98 -11.46 -5.46 -38.39
N LYS A 99 -12.17 -4.42 -37.96
CA LYS A 99 -12.76 -3.39 -38.84
C LYS A 99 -11.68 -2.68 -39.66
N ASP A 100 -10.61 -2.19 -38.99
CA ASP A 100 -9.50 -1.52 -39.69
C ASP A 100 -8.86 -2.43 -40.75
N ALA A 101 -8.64 -3.70 -40.39
CA ALA A 101 -8.08 -4.69 -41.32
C ALA A 101 -9.00 -4.98 -42.49
N LEU A 102 -10.33 -5.04 -42.27
CA LEU A 102 -11.32 -5.25 -43.34
C LEU A 102 -11.37 -4.04 -44.28
N TYR A 103 -11.41 -2.82 -43.76
CA TYR A 103 -11.45 -1.60 -44.56
C TYR A 103 -10.14 -1.33 -45.33
N ALA A 104 -9.02 -1.84 -44.84
CA ALA A 104 -7.72 -1.73 -45.50
C ALA A 104 -7.54 -2.77 -46.66
N LYS A 105 -8.46 -3.73 -46.83
CA LYS A 105 -8.35 -4.75 -47.90
C LYS A 105 -8.54 -4.15 -49.30
N PRO A 106 -7.61 -4.39 -50.24
CA PRO A 106 -7.76 -3.95 -51.62
C PRO A 106 -8.91 -4.66 -52.35
N ASP A 107 -9.18 -5.92 -51.98
CA ASP A 107 -10.16 -6.81 -52.60
C ASP A 107 -11.37 -7.01 -51.69
N PHE A 108 -12.01 -5.92 -51.27
CA PHE A 108 -13.21 -5.97 -50.43
C PHE A 108 -14.38 -6.62 -51.17
N ASN A 109 -14.89 -7.72 -50.63
CA ASN A 109 -15.95 -8.53 -51.26
C ASN A 109 -17.24 -8.52 -50.43
N GLU A 110 -18.31 -9.20 -50.95
CA GLU A 110 -19.61 -9.23 -50.28
C GLU A 110 -19.58 -9.88 -48.88
N ALA A 111 -18.75 -10.90 -48.69
CA ALA A 111 -18.57 -11.53 -47.38
C ALA A 111 -17.89 -10.58 -46.39
N ASP A 112 -16.92 -9.79 -46.85
CA ASP A 112 -16.29 -8.73 -46.04
C ASP A 112 -17.31 -7.64 -45.66
N GLY A 113 -18.25 -7.32 -46.58
CA GLY A 113 -19.36 -6.41 -46.33
C GLY A 113 -20.32 -6.91 -45.25
N MET A 114 -20.70 -8.18 -45.30
CA MET A 114 -21.55 -8.81 -44.28
C MET A 114 -20.83 -8.81 -42.91
N ARG A 115 -19.56 -9.19 -42.89
CA ARG A 115 -18.76 -9.21 -41.66
C ARG A 115 -18.58 -7.82 -41.07
N SER A 116 -18.34 -6.81 -41.90
CA SER A 116 -18.25 -5.40 -41.47
C SER A 116 -19.57 -4.93 -40.82
N ALA A 117 -20.72 -5.30 -41.40
CA ALA A 117 -22.02 -4.94 -40.84
C ALA A 117 -22.27 -5.59 -39.46
N GLU A 118 -21.87 -6.87 -39.28
CA GLU A 118 -21.92 -7.54 -37.97
C GLU A 118 -21.06 -6.83 -36.95
N LEU A 119 -19.81 -6.52 -37.32
CA LEU A 119 -18.86 -5.82 -36.43
C LEU A 119 -19.34 -4.41 -36.10
N GLU A 120 -19.96 -3.68 -37.02
CA GLU A 120 -20.56 -2.36 -36.75
C GLU A 120 -21.70 -2.44 -35.73
N ALA A 121 -22.56 -3.46 -35.84
CA ALA A 121 -23.64 -3.66 -34.90
C ALA A 121 -23.09 -3.94 -33.50
N GLU A 122 -22.14 -4.88 -33.38
CA GLU A 122 -21.49 -5.22 -32.10
C GLU A 122 -20.69 -4.04 -31.53
N PHE A 123 -20.00 -3.28 -32.39
CA PHE A 123 -19.28 -2.07 -32.02
C PHE A 123 -20.21 -1.00 -31.41
N GLY A 124 -21.41 -0.84 -32.01
CA GLY A 124 -22.43 0.05 -31.48
C GLY A 124 -22.98 -0.40 -30.11
N GLU A 125 -23.23 -1.74 -29.97
CA GLU A 125 -23.68 -2.32 -28.69
C GLU A 125 -22.68 -2.11 -27.55
N LEU A 126 -21.39 -2.11 -27.88
CA LEU A 126 -20.28 -1.89 -26.93
C LEU A 126 -19.90 -0.41 -26.74
N ASN A 127 -20.73 0.54 -27.21
CA ASN A 127 -20.44 1.99 -27.19
C ASN A 127 -19.11 2.38 -27.84
N GLY A 128 -18.69 1.65 -28.87
CA GLY A 128 -17.38 1.81 -29.50
C GLY A 128 -17.14 3.19 -30.11
N TRP A 129 -18.20 3.92 -30.51
CA TRP A 129 -18.09 5.28 -31.04
C TRP A 129 -17.59 6.31 -30.00
N GLU A 130 -17.81 6.07 -28.72
CA GLU A 130 -17.39 6.93 -27.60
C GLU A 130 -16.11 6.43 -26.93
N ALA A 131 -15.59 5.27 -27.34
CA ALA A 131 -14.51 4.58 -26.67
C ALA A 131 -13.23 5.41 -26.53
N GLU A 132 -12.80 6.10 -27.61
CA GLU A 132 -11.61 6.97 -27.56
C GLU A 132 -11.81 8.19 -26.68
N ALA A 133 -13.02 8.78 -26.67
CA ALA A 133 -13.33 9.92 -25.81
C ALA A 133 -13.31 9.50 -24.34
N GLN A 134 -13.96 8.38 -24.00
CA GLN A 134 -13.96 7.82 -22.63
C GLN A 134 -12.54 7.47 -22.16
N ALA A 135 -11.74 6.82 -23.02
CA ALA A 135 -10.34 6.53 -22.69
C ALA A 135 -9.53 7.82 -22.44
N GLY A 136 -9.75 8.85 -23.24
CA GLY A 136 -9.13 10.16 -23.07
C GLY A 136 -9.55 10.86 -21.77
N GLU A 137 -10.85 10.78 -21.41
CA GLU A 137 -11.37 11.33 -20.15
C GLU A 137 -10.76 10.63 -18.92
N LEU A 138 -10.63 9.30 -18.97
CA LEU A 138 -9.97 8.53 -17.91
C LEU A 138 -8.51 8.93 -17.73
N LEU A 139 -7.77 9.09 -18.83
CA LEU A 139 -6.37 9.54 -18.79
C LEU A 139 -6.26 10.97 -18.23
N CYS A 140 -7.11 11.90 -18.66
CA CYS A 140 -7.14 13.25 -18.15
C CYS A 140 -7.49 13.29 -16.66
N GLY A 141 -8.48 12.51 -16.23
CA GLY A 141 -8.88 12.39 -14.83
C GLY A 141 -7.75 11.89 -13.94
N LEU A 142 -6.93 10.96 -14.45
CA LEU A 142 -5.72 10.47 -13.78
C LEU A 142 -4.50 11.39 -13.94
N GLY A 143 -4.67 12.60 -14.49
CA GLY A 143 -3.62 13.61 -14.58
C GLY A 143 -2.68 13.46 -15.78
N ILE A 144 -3.03 12.62 -16.79
CA ILE A 144 -2.27 12.51 -18.05
C ILE A 144 -2.91 13.44 -19.09
N PRO A 145 -2.27 14.56 -19.44
CA PRO A 145 -2.84 15.55 -20.34
C PRO A 145 -2.89 15.05 -21.79
N VAL A 146 -3.84 15.56 -22.58
CA VAL A 146 -4.10 15.15 -23.98
C VAL A 146 -2.83 15.04 -24.85
N PRO A 147 -1.83 15.97 -24.79
CA PRO A 147 -0.62 15.83 -25.60
C PRO A 147 0.21 14.57 -25.30
N ARG A 148 0.01 13.93 -24.16
CA ARG A 148 0.72 12.69 -23.77
C ARG A 148 -0.05 11.40 -24.13
N HIS A 149 -1.29 11.48 -24.60
CA HIS A 149 -2.11 10.33 -24.96
C HIS A 149 -1.52 9.51 -26.11
N GLY A 150 -0.84 10.15 -27.08
CA GLY A 150 -0.14 9.49 -28.19
C GLY A 150 1.31 9.11 -27.90
N VAL A 151 1.79 9.28 -26.67
CA VAL A 151 3.14 8.88 -26.26
C VAL A 151 3.16 7.38 -25.97
N ALA A 152 4.22 6.69 -26.43
CA ALA A 152 4.40 5.28 -26.12
C ALA A 152 4.62 5.06 -24.62
N VAL A 153 4.01 4.00 -24.06
CA VAL A 153 4.08 3.74 -22.61
C VAL A 153 5.53 3.64 -22.11
N ARG A 154 6.45 3.08 -22.89
CA ARG A 154 7.88 3.03 -22.53
C ARG A 154 8.51 4.40 -22.26
N ASP A 155 8.03 5.44 -22.95
CA ASP A 155 8.58 6.80 -22.89
C ASP A 155 7.92 7.67 -21.79
N LEU A 156 6.92 7.11 -21.09
CA LEU A 156 6.29 7.69 -19.91
C LEU A 156 7.14 7.45 -18.66
N ASP A 157 7.01 8.31 -17.67
CA ASP A 157 7.55 8.03 -16.34
C ASP A 157 6.77 6.91 -15.62
N ASP A 158 7.36 6.34 -14.56
CA ASP A 158 6.76 5.18 -13.90
C ASP A 158 5.41 5.49 -13.22
N GLY A 159 5.21 6.73 -12.75
CA GLY A 159 3.93 7.16 -12.22
C GLY A 159 2.85 7.19 -13.29
N ASP A 160 3.15 7.76 -14.46
CA ASP A 160 2.20 7.81 -15.58
C ASP A 160 1.92 6.42 -16.15
N LYS A 161 2.90 5.50 -16.19
CA LYS A 161 2.66 4.10 -16.56
C LYS A 161 1.59 3.45 -15.69
N VAL A 162 1.69 3.63 -14.36
CA VAL A 162 0.69 3.11 -13.41
C VAL A 162 -0.68 3.70 -13.68
N ARG A 163 -0.76 5.01 -13.96
CA ARG A 163 -2.01 5.71 -14.28
C ARG A 163 -2.65 5.19 -15.57
N VAL A 164 -1.85 4.92 -16.61
CA VAL A 164 -2.33 4.32 -17.86
C VAL A 164 -2.90 2.92 -17.63
N LEU A 165 -2.22 2.08 -16.84
CA LEU A 165 -2.71 0.73 -16.52
C LEU A 165 -3.96 0.76 -15.64
N LEU A 166 -4.07 1.73 -14.76
CA LEU A 166 -5.28 1.94 -13.97
C LEU A 166 -6.44 2.36 -14.87
N ALA A 167 -6.23 3.32 -15.78
CA ALA A 167 -7.22 3.71 -16.79
C ALA A 167 -7.65 2.49 -17.64
N GLN A 168 -6.70 1.65 -18.07
CA GLN A 168 -6.96 0.40 -18.79
C GLN A 168 -7.86 -0.55 -17.99
N ALA A 169 -7.60 -0.74 -16.70
CA ALA A 169 -8.38 -1.66 -15.86
C ALA A 169 -9.82 -1.19 -15.65
N VAL A 170 -10.04 0.12 -15.52
CA VAL A 170 -11.39 0.67 -15.31
C VAL A 170 -12.16 0.95 -16.60
N PHE A 171 -11.50 0.93 -17.77
CA PHE A 171 -12.09 1.26 -19.05
C PHE A 171 -13.24 0.33 -19.42
N GLY A 172 -14.33 0.94 -19.90
CA GLY A 172 -15.51 0.23 -20.39
C GLY A 172 -16.37 -0.42 -19.30
N ASP A 173 -16.27 0.05 -18.05
CA ASP A 173 -17.15 -0.28 -16.93
C ASP A 173 -17.27 -1.80 -16.66
N PRO A 174 -16.18 -2.47 -16.19
CA PRO A 174 -16.20 -3.91 -15.96
C PRO A 174 -17.19 -4.31 -14.85
N ASP A 175 -17.82 -5.49 -14.98
CA ASP A 175 -18.73 -6.04 -13.96
C ASP A 175 -18.00 -6.40 -12.66
N ILE A 176 -16.73 -6.77 -12.77
CA ILE A 176 -15.86 -7.12 -11.64
C ILE A 176 -14.50 -6.47 -11.86
N LEU A 177 -14.09 -5.64 -10.93
CA LEU A 177 -12.82 -4.93 -10.94
C LEU A 177 -11.92 -5.43 -9.80
N LEU A 178 -10.74 -5.97 -10.15
CA LEU A 178 -9.74 -6.44 -9.20
C LEU A 178 -8.53 -5.50 -9.20
N LEU A 179 -8.24 -4.88 -8.05
CA LEU A 179 -7.17 -3.90 -7.89
C LEU A 179 -6.16 -4.39 -6.85
N ASP A 180 -4.90 -4.56 -7.24
CA ASP A 180 -3.81 -4.89 -6.31
C ASP A 180 -2.91 -3.68 -6.11
N GLU A 181 -2.99 -3.07 -4.92
CA GLU A 181 -2.24 -1.87 -4.50
C GLU A 181 -2.37 -0.69 -5.49
N PRO A 182 -3.60 -0.26 -5.85
CA PRO A 182 -3.81 0.76 -6.88
C PRO A 182 -3.31 2.15 -6.50
N THR A 183 -3.11 2.43 -5.21
CA THR A 183 -2.63 3.72 -4.70
C THR A 183 -1.11 3.88 -4.77
N ASN A 184 -0.37 2.79 -4.99
CA ASN A 184 1.08 2.84 -5.10
C ASN A 184 1.51 3.65 -6.32
N HIS A 185 2.47 4.55 -6.13
CA HIS A 185 3.04 5.42 -7.16
C HIS A 185 2.08 6.49 -7.72
N LEU A 186 0.86 6.61 -7.20
CA LEU A 186 -0.05 7.70 -7.54
C LEU A 186 0.24 8.93 -6.68
N ASP A 187 0.02 10.11 -7.24
CA ASP A 187 -0.02 11.35 -6.45
C ASP A 187 -1.38 11.52 -5.75
N VAL A 188 -1.45 12.50 -4.87
CA VAL A 188 -2.66 12.76 -4.08
C VAL A 188 -3.87 13.07 -4.97
N ASP A 189 -3.69 13.83 -6.05
CA ASP A 189 -4.78 14.20 -6.96
C ASP A 189 -5.34 12.95 -7.67
N SER A 190 -4.46 12.05 -8.13
CA SER A 190 -4.84 10.77 -8.75
C SER A 190 -5.52 9.82 -7.76
N ILE A 191 -5.07 9.80 -6.49
CA ILE A 191 -5.72 9.00 -5.43
C ILE A 191 -7.13 9.53 -5.18
N LEU A 192 -7.31 10.84 -5.03
CA LEU A 192 -8.63 11.46 -4.82
C LEU A 192 -9.58 11.18 -6.00
N TRP A 193 -9.08 11.27 -7.23
CA TRP A 193 -9.85 10.92 -8.42
C TRP A 193 -10.29 9.45 -8.39
N LEU A 194 -9.37 8.54 -8.05
CA LEU A 194 -9.68 7.10 -7.95
C LEU A 194 -10.72 6.82 -6.87
N GLU A 195 -10.64 7.49 -5.72
CA GLU A 195 -11.62 7.38 -4.65
C GLU A 195 -13.01 7.80 -5.14
N GLU A 196 -13.14 8.96 -5.81
CA GLU A 196 -14.41 9.45 -6.35
C GLU A 196 -14.96 8.52 -7.44
N PHE A 197 -14.08 8.02 -8.32
CA PHE A 197 -14.45 7.03 -9.31
C PHE A 197 -15.02 5.76 -8.67
N LEU A 198 -14.35 5.18 -7.68
CA LEU A 198 -14.79 3.96 -7.01
C LEU A 198 -16.06 4.14 -6.18
N LEU A 199 -16.28 5.33 -5.60
CA LEU A 199 -17.52 5.67 -4.91
C LEU A 199 -18.73 5.75 -5.85
N SER A 200 -18.52 6.14 -7.10
CA SER A 200 -19.56 6.19 -8.14
C SER A 200 -19.76 4.86 -8.87
N PHE A 201 -18.80 3.93 -8.75
CA PHE A 201 -18.78 2.66 -9.47
C PHE A 201 -19.85 1.71 -8.94
N GLN A 202 -20.77 1.28 -9.82
CA GLN A 202 -21.97 0.51 -9.43
C GLN A 202 -21.74 -1.01 -9.38
N ASN A 203 -20.63 -1.49 -9.93
CA ASN A 203 -20.34 -2.91 -10.05
C ASN A 203 -19.51 -3.45 -8.84
N THR A 204 -18.98 -4.66 -8.96
CA THR A 204 -18.22 -5.28 -7.86
C THR A 204 -16.75 -4.85 -7.92
N VAL A 205 -16.21 -4.31 -6.83
CA VAL A 205 -14.78 -4.00 -6.69
C VAL A 205 -14.16 -4.85 -5.59
N ILE A 206 -13.01 -5.45 -5.86
CA ILE A 206 -12.18 -6.11 -4.84
C ILE A 206 -10.79 -5.48 -4.89
N VAL A 207 -10.40 -4.82 -3.82
CA VAL A 207 -9.15 -4.07 -3.76
C VAL A 207 -8.25 -4.56 -2.62
N VAL A 208 -6.98 -4.79 -2.92
CA VAL A 208 -5.91 -4.91 -1.92
C VAL A 208 -5.27 -3.55 -1.80
N SER A 209 -5.17 -3.01 -0.61
CA SER A 209 -4.41 -1.79 -0.35
C SER A 209 -3.86 -1.77 1.07
N HIS A 210 -2.74 -1.10 1.24
CA HIS A 210 -2.14 -0.76 2.54
C HIS A 210 -2.44 0.70 2.94
N ASP A 211 -3.17 1.44 2.12
CA ASP A 211 -3.64 2.78 2.44
C ASP A 211 -4.95 2.72 3.25
N ARG A 212 -4.85 3.07 4.54
CA ARG A 212 -5.98 3.03 5.47
C ARG A 212 -7.03 4.10 5.17
N HIS A 213 -6.61 5.28 4.72
CA HIS A 213 -7.51 6.36 4.34
C HIS A 213 -8.36 5.92 3.14
N PHE A 214 -7.70 5.43 2.10
CA PHE A 214 -8.35 4.88 0.91
C PHE A 214 -9.34 3.77 1.25
N LEU A 215 -8.92 2.74 2.00
CA LEU A 215 -9.80 1.64 2.43
C LEU A 215 -11.00 2.14 3.27
N ASN A 216 -10.78 3.15 4.09
CA ASN A 216 -11.83 3.70 4.94
C ASN A 216 -12.86 4.49 4.14
N ARG A 217 -12.44 5.14 3.06
CA ARG A 217 -13.28 5.98 2.21
C ARG A 217 -14.08 5.16 1.19
N VAL A 218 -13.45 4.19 0.51
CA VAL A 218 -14.07 3.49 -0.62
C VAL A 218 -14.72 2.14 -0.27
N CYS A 219 -14.24 1.44 0.78
CA CYS A 219 -14.72 0.08 1.06
C CYS A 219 -16.03 0.07 1.83
N THR A 220 -16.97 -0.76 1.36
CA THR A 220 -18.22 -1.10 2.06
C THR A 220 -18.09 -2.36 2.91
N HIS A 221 -17.12 -3.21 2.57
CA HIS A 221 -16.83 -4.47 3.26
C HIS A 221 -15.32 -4.68 3.36
N ILE A 222 -14.90 -5.37 4.42
CA ILE A 222 -13.51 -5.79 4.60
C ILE A 222 -13.43 -7.31 4.67
N ALA A 223 -12.64 -7.92 3.79
CA ALA A 223 -12.27 -9.31 3.82
C ALA A 223 -10.88 -9.46 4.46
N ASP A 224 -10.83 -10.00 5.67
CA ASP A 224 -9.62 -10.10 6.48
C ASP A 224 -9.03 -11.52 6.41
N ILE A 225 -7.81 -11.63 5.87
CA ILE A 225 -7.04 -12.88 5.83
C ILE A 225 -6.18 -12.96 7.09
N ASP A 226 -6.64 -13.73 8.06
CA ASP A 226 -5.88 -14.02 9.29
C ASP A 226 -6.26 -15.42 9.82
N PHE A 227 -5.38 -16.02 10.63
CA PHE A 227 -5.59 -17.36 11.21
C PHE A 227 -5.91 -18.46 10.18
N ARG A 228 -5.34 -18.39 8.96
CA ARG A 228 -5.63 -19.28 7.82
C ARG A 228 -7.08 -19.23 7.34
N GLN A 229 -7.82 -18.22 7.65
CA GLN A 229 -9.21 -18.01 7.24
C GLN A 229 -9.35 -16.67 6.57
N VAL A 230 -10.39 -16.51 5.76
CA VAL A 230 -10.81 -15.21 5.24
C VAL A 230 -12.17 -14.89 5.84
N ARG A 231 -12.25 -13.79 6.59
CA ARG A 231 -13.48 -13.37 7.26
C ARG A 231 -13.99 -12.08 6.67
N MET A 232 -15.29 -12.06 6.33
CA MET A 232 -15.95 -10.87 5.81
C MET A 232 -16.55 -10.04 6.97
N TYR A 233 -16.28 -8.75 6.94
CA TYR A 233 -16.86 -7.75 7.82
C TYR A 233 -17.63 -6.72 6.98
N THR A 234 -18.86 -6.41 7.37
CA THR A 234 -19.64 -5.34 6.75
C THR A 234 -19.25 -4.01 7.40
N GLY A 235 -18.84 -3.05 6.60
CA GLY A 235 -18.33 -1.75 7.03
C GLY A 235 -16.93 -1.49 6.45
N ASN A 236 -16.43 -0.27 6.70
CA ASN A 236 -15.13 0.17 6.22
C ASN A 236 -13.97 -0.30 7.13
N TYR A 237 -12.75 0.13 6.81
CA TYR A 237 -11.56 -0.24 7.58
C TYR A 237 -11.61 0.18 9.06
N GLY A 238 -12.16 1.36 9.38
CA GLY A 238 -12.33 1.83 10.76
C GLY A 238 -13.24 0.91 11.57
N PHE A 239 -14.37 0.53 11.01
CA PHE A 239 -15.30 -0.41 11.64
C PHE A 239 -14.65 -1.79 11.86
N TRP A 240 -13.97 -2.31 10.83
CA TRP A 240 -13.24 -3.57 10.96
C TRP A 240 -12.21 -3.51 12.10
N ARG A 241 -11.44 -2.43 12.21
CA ARG A 241 -10.42 -2.26 13.26
C ARG A 241 -11.04 -2.35 14.65
N GLU A 242 -12.11 -1.62 14.89
CA GLU A 242 -12.82 -1.65 16.18
C GLU A 242 -13.40 -3.03 16.49
N ALA A 243 -14.06 -3.65 15.52
CA ALA A 243 -14.64 -4.98 15.65
C ALA A 243 -13.57 -6.06 15.91
N SER A 244 -12.44 -5.97 15.19
CA SER A 244 -11.30 -6.90 15.34
C SER A 244 -10.64 -6.76 16.72
N GLU A 245 -10.40 -5.53 17.19
CA GLU A 245 -9.86 -5.27 18.53
C GLU A 245 -10.81 -5.80 19.62
N MET A 246 -12.11 -5.55 19.47
CA MET A 246 -13.11 -6.06 20.43
C MET A 246 -13.14 -7.59 20.45
N ALA A 247 -13.14 -8.23 19.28
CA ALA A 247 -13.10 -9.68 19.16
C ALA A 247 -11.84 -10.28 19.80
N LEU A 248 -10.68 -9.63 19.62
CA LEU A 248 -9.42 -10.05 20.24
C LEU A 248 -9.47 -9.94 21.76
N ARG A 249 -9.98 -8.83 22.31
CA ARG A 249 -10.16 -8.62 23.76
C ARG A 249 -11.10 -9.68 24.35
N HIS A 250 -12.22 -9.99 23.68
CA HIS A 250 -13.14 -11.02 24.12
C HIS A 250 -12.51 -12.43 24.14
N ARG A 251 -11.73 -12.76 23.09
CA ARG A 251 -11.00 -14.03 23.02
C ARG A 251 -9.96 -14.13 24.14
N GLN A 252 -9.21 -13.07 24.38
CA GLN A 252 -8.21 -13.03 25.46
C GLN A 252 -8.87 -13.21 26.82
N ALA A 253 -9.95 -12.47 27.09
CA ALA A 253 -10.70 -12.61 28.35
C ALA A 253 -11.30 -14.02 28.57
N LYS A 254 -11.76 -14.66 27.47
CA LYS A 254 -12.24 -16.07 27.52
C LYS A 254 -11.09 -17.00 27.82
N LYS A 255 -9.92 -16.80 27.19
CA LYS A 255 -8.71 -17.59 27.44
C LYS A 255 -8.26 -17.48 28.89
N ASP A 256 -8.12 -16.26 29.41
CA ASP A 256 -7.68 -16.00 30.79
C ASP A 256 -8.62 -16.70 31.78
N LYS A 257 -9.95 -16.63 31.57
CA LYS A 257 -10.94 -17.38 32.39
C LYS A 257 -10.77 -18.89 32.30
N ASN A 258 -10.52 -19.42 31.09
CA ASN A 258 -10.30 -20.86 30.90
C ASN A 258 -8.98 -21.32 31.55
N ASP A 259 -7.91 -20.51 31.43
CA ASP A 259 -6.60 -20.80 32.06
C ASP A 259 -6.69 -20.78 33.59
N ASP A 260 -7.39 -19.82 34.18
CA ASP A 260 -7.64 -19.75 35.62
C ASP A 260 -8.46 -20.95 36.07
N ARG A 261 -9.51 -21.30 35.32
CA ARG A 261 -10.33 -22.48 35.62
C ARG A 261 -9.55 -23.78 35.48
N ALA A 262 -8.71 -23.91 34.47
CA ALA A 262 -7.82 -25.05 34.28
C ALA A 262 -6.83 -25.17 35.45
N ARG A 263 -6.29 -24.05 35.93
CA ARG A 263 -5.39 -23.99 37.08
C ARG A 263 -6.08 -24.47 38.36
N GLU A 264 -7.26 -23.94 38.68
CA GLU A 264 -8.08 -24.41 39.83
C GLU A 264 -8.38 -25.90 39.79
N LEU A 265 -8.78 -26.41 38.61
CA LEU A 265 -9.08 -27.83 38.44
C LEU A 265 -7.82 -28.69 38.60
N LYS A 266 -6.67 -28.29 38.05
CA LYS A 266 -5.39 -29.01 38.22
C LYS A 266 -4.93 -29.02 39.66
N GLU A 267 -5.02 -27.90 40.38
CA GLU A 267 -4.69 -27.83 41.81
C GLU A 267 -5.59 -28.73 42.67
N PHE A 268 -6.90 -28.72 42.37
CA PHE A 268 -7.82 -29.62 43.10
C PHE A 268 -7.51 -31.08 42.81
N ILE A 269 -7.28 -31.48 41.57
CA ILE A 269 -6.93 -32.83 41.19
C ILE A 269 -5.63 -33.26 41.88
N ALA A 270 -4.59 -32.40 41.83
CA ALA A 270 -3.31 -32.69 42.50
C ALA A 270 -3.46 -32.91 44.02
N ARG A 271 -4.29 -32.09 44.68
CA ARG A 271 -4.50 -32.14 46.15
C ARG A 271 -5.31 -33.35 46.58
N PHE A 272 -6.26 -33.86 45.76
CA PHE A 272 -7.24 -34.86 46.19
C PHE A 272 -7.21 -36.16 45.38
N SER A 273 -6.30 -36.31 44.40
CA SER A 273 -6.17 -37.54 43.60
C SER A 273 -5.85 -38.80 44.41
N ALA A 274 -5.10 -38.69 45.48
CA ALA A 274 -4.72 -39.81 46.39
C ALA A 274 -5.73 -40.08 47.48
N ASN A 275 -6.81 -39.30 47.64
CA ASN A 275 -7.78 -39.45 48.72
C ASN A 275 -8.98 -40.27 48.29
N ALA A 276 -9.14 -41.49 48.84
CA ALA A 276 -10.19 -42.43 48.46
C ALA A 276 -11.63 -41.87 48.57
N SER A 277 -11.91 -41.01 49.57
CA SER A 277 -13.23 -40.41 49.78
C SER A 277 -13.56 -39.30 48.75
N LYS A 278 -12.56 -38.67 48.13
CA LYS A 278 -12.72 -37.61 47.14
C LYS A 278 -12.34 -38.00 45.70
N SER A 279 -11.99 -39.29 45.49
CA SER A 279 -11.57 -39.81 44.18
C SER A 279 -12.63 -39.59 43.09
N ARG A 280 -13.93 -39.80 43.42
CA ARG A 280 -15.03 -39.53 42.46
C ARG A 280 -15.10 -38.05 42.06
N GLN A 281 -14.86 -37.14 42.99
CA GLN A 281 -14.83 -35.67 42.69
C GLN A 281 -13.62 -35.30 41.87
N ALA A 282 -12.45 -35.88 42.13
CA ALA A 282 -11.25 -35.70 41.33
C ALA A 282 -11.44 -36.20 39.89
N THR A 283 -12.07 -37.38 39.73
CA THR A 283 -12.39 -37.92 38.39
C THR A 283 -13.39 -37.06 37.63
N SER A 284 -14.42 -36.53 38.30
CA SER A 284 -15.38 -35.59 37.67
C SER A 284 -14.70 -34.29 37.22
N ARG A 285 -13.80 -33.77 38.05
CA ARG A 285 -13.05 -32.55 37.70
C ARG A 285 -12.00 -32.78 36.63
N LYS A 286 -11.43 -34.00 36.54
CA LYS A 286 -10.57 -34.37 35.42
C LYS A 286 -11.35 -34.35 34.09
N LYS A 287 -12.58 -34.94 34.08
CA LYS A 287 -13.46 -34.83 32.91
C LYS A 287 -13.80 -33.37 32.54
N MET A 288 -14.02 -32.50 33.54
CA MET A 288 -14.23 -31.08 33.30
C MET A 288 -12.99 -30.40 32.74
N LEU A 289 -11.79 -30.78 33.17
CA LEU A 289 -10.54 -30.29 32.65
C LEU A 289 -10.31 -30.75 31.18
N ASP A 290 -10.63 -32.03 30.90
CA ASP A 290 -10.54 -32.59 29.56
C ASP A 290 -11.61 -32.00 28.59
N GLN A 291 -12.73 -31.51 29.14
CA GLN A 291 -13.78 -30.79 28.39
C GLN A 291 -13.58 -29.28 28.32
N LEU A 292 -12.70 -28.71 29.14
CA LEU A 292 -12.28 -27.34 28.98
C LEU A 292 -11.52 -27.27 27.67
N ASP A 293 -12.22 -26.71 26.70
CA ASP A 293 -11.66 -26.37 25.41
C ASP A 293 -10.58 -25.30 25.64
N VAL A 294 -9.37 -25.75 25.95
CA VAL A 294 -8.18 -24.90 25.94
C VAL A 294 -7.83 -24.77 24.47
N GLU A 295 -8.74 -24.11 23.72
CA GLU A 295 -8.44 -23.65 22.41
C GLU A 295 -7.17 -22.81 22.56
N ALA A 296 -6.05 -23.37 22.14
CA ALA A 296 -4.88 -22.59 21.87
C ALA A 296 -5.32 -21.58 20.80
N ILE A 297 -5.58 -20.34 21.20
CA ILE A 297 -5.85 -19.27 20.24
C ILE A 297 -4.67 -19.34 19.30
N PRO A 298 -4.85 -19.70 18.01
CA PRO A 298 -3.73 -19.68 17.09
C PRO A 298 -3.15 -18.26 17.15
N PRO A 299 -1.85 -18.09 17.27
CA PRO A 299 -1.28 -16.76 17.29
C PRO A 299 -1.69 -16.05 16.01
N SER A 300 -2.21 -14.82 16.14
CA SER A 300 -2.46 -13.98 14.98
C SER A 300 -1.20 -13.93 14.13
N SER A 301 -1.34 -14.03 12.83
CA SER A 301 -0.24 -13.84 11.90
C SER A 301 0.21 -12.37 11.86
N ARG A 302 -0.62 -11.45 12.41
CA ARG A 302 -0.30 -10.02 12.54
C ARG A 302 0.76 -9.80 13.59
N LYS A 303 1.88 -9.20 13.17
CA LYS A 303 2.98 -8.86 14.05
C LYS A 303 3.30 -7.38 13.89
N TYR A 304 3.33 -6.67 14.99
CA TYR A 304 3.64 -5.23 15.01
C TYR A 304 5.13 -5.06 15.34
N PRO A 305 5.94 -4.44 14.45
CA PRO A 305 7.30 -4.12 14.81
C PRO A 305 7.32 -3.08 15.94
N HIS A 306 8.29 -3.22 16.84
CA HIS A 306 8.44 -2.31 17.98
C HIS A 306 9.38 -1.15 17.63
N ILE A 307 8.85 -0.12 17.00
CA ILE A 307 9.60 1.06 16.56
C ILE A 307 9.66 2.07 17.71
N LEU A 308 10.86 2.49 18.07
CA LEU A 308 11.11 3.52 19.08
C LEU A 308 12.20 4.46 18.58
N PHE A 309 11.87 5.73 18.48
CA PHE A 309 12.85 6.79 18.28
C PHE A 309 13.08 7.48 19.63
N ASP A 310 14.34 7.52 20.10
CA ASP A 310 14.66 8.20 21.34
C ASP A 310 14.41 9.70 21.21
N THR A 311 14.04 10.35 22.32
CA THR A 311 13.74 11.78 22.34
C THR A 311 14.99 12.54 22.75
N SER A 312 16.03 12.49 21.91
CA SER A 312 17.27 13.21 22.22
C SER A 312 17.01 14.71 22.32
N LYS A 313 17.49 15.33 23.41
CA LYS A 313 17.38 16.76 23.64
C LYS A 313 18.13 17.53 22.54
N VAL A 314 17.40 18.23 21.71
CA VAL A 314 17.95 19.07 20.65
C VAL A 314 18.24 20.46 21.21
N HIS A 315 19.44 20.97 20.99
CA HIS A 315 19.85 22.34 21.37
C HIS A 315 19.92 23.22 20.10
N GLY A 316 19.56 24.50 20.20
CA GLY A 316 19.60 25.48 19.11
C GLY A 316 18.22 25.96 18.63
N LYS A 317 18.15 27.12 17.96
CA LYS A 317 16.89 27.74 17.47
C LYS A 317 16.59 27.37 16.01
N ALA A 318 17.55 27.56 15.11
CA ALA A 318 17.43 27.19 13.70
C ALA A 318 18.08 25.84 13.46
N MET A 319 17.42 24.97 12.68
CA MET A 319 17.90 23.63 12.38
C MET A 319 18.45 23.56 10.96
N LEU A 320 17.74 24.16 10.00
CA LEU A 320 18.05 24.15 8.58
C LEU A 320 17.74 25.51 7.98
N SER A 321 18.67 26.06 7.18
CA SER A 321 18.46 27.21 6.30
C SER A 321 18.83 26.86 4.88
N VAL A 322 17.96 27.18 3.96
CA VAL A 322 18.11 26.97 2.52
C VAL A 322 18.08 28.33 1.85
N GLU A 323 19.06 28.63 1.00
CA GLU A 323 19.21 29.91 0.33
C GLU A 323 19.38 29.71 -1.19
N ASN A 324 18.46 30.26 -1.98
CA ASN A 324 18.46 30.24 -3.45
C ASN A 324 18.69 28.85 -4.08
N LEU A 325 18.07 27.82 -3.49
CA LEU A 325 18.27 26.43 -3.89
C LEU A 325 17.58 26.14 -5.23
N SER A 326 18.32 25.54 -6.15
CA SER A 326 17.78 25.11 -7.46
C SER A 326 18.30 23.73 -7.83
N LYS A 327 17.45 22.94 -8.50
CA LYS A 327 17.76 21.60 -8.99
C LYS A 327 17.02 21.30 -10.28
N SER A 328 17.72 20.64 -11.22
CA SER A 328 17.17 20.12 -12.46
C SER A 328 17.56 18.64 -12.66
N VAL A 329 16.76 17.92 -13.42
CA VAL A 329 17.05 16.54 -13.82
C VAL A 329 16.78 16.40 -15.31
N GLY A 330 17.78 15.88 -16.06
CA GLY A 330 17.67 15.73 -17.51
C GLY A 330 17.44 17.04 -18.28
N GLY A 331 17.83 18.18 -17.70
CA GLY A 331 17.63 19.51 -18.29
C GLY A 331 16.26 20.14 -17.97
N THR A 332 15.38 19.42 -17.25
CA THR A 332 14.09 19.97 -16.79
C THR A 332 14.25 20.48 -15.36
N PRO A 333 13.93 21.76 -15.07
CA PRO A 333 13.99 22.29 -13.72
C PRO A 333 12.90 21.63 -12.86
N LEU A 334 13.28 21.24 -11.64
CA LEU A 334 12.37 20.68 -10.64
C LEU A 334 11.93 21.73 -9.63
N PHE A 335 12.84 22.62 -9.26
CA PHE A 335 12.59 23.80 -8.43
C PHE A 335 13.74 24.80 -8.59
N GLU A 336 13.43 26.10 -8.47
CA GLU A 336 14.38 27.18 -8.65
C GLU A 336 14.26 28.25 -7.54
N GLY A 337 15.39 28.77 -7.09
CA GLY A 337 15.48 29.92 -6.19
C GLY A 337 14.82 29.74 -4.82
N VAL A 338 14.72 28.50 -4.33
CA VAL A 338 14.02 28.18 -3.10
C VAL A 338 14.74 28.75 -1.89
N ASN A 339 13.99 29.48 -1.05
CA ASN A 339 14.44 29.99 0.24
C ASN A 339 13.53 29.46 1.34
N LEU A 340 14.11 28.76 2.33
CA LEU A 340 13.35 28.07 3.37
C LEU A 340 14.15 28.03 4.67
N THR A 341 13.46 28.14 5.80
CA THR A 341 14.03 27.90 7.12
C THR A 341 13.15 26.91 7.87
N ILE A 342 13.75 25.85 8.42
CA ILE A 342 13.06 24.87 9.26
C ILE A 342 13.62 24.96 10.68
N GLY A 343 12.72 25.09 11.62
CA GLY A 343 13.00 25.20 13.05
C GLY A 343 13.09 23.83 13.73
N ARG A 344 13.38 23.89 15.01
CA ARG A 344 13.43 22.72 15.86
C ARG A 344 12.03 22.19 16.17
N GLY A 345 11.85 20.88 16.04
CA GLY A 345 10.60 20.19 16.39
C GLY A 345 9.50 20.38 15.35
N GLU A 346 9.76 21.12 14.27
CA GLU A 346 8.81 21.26 13.19
C GLU A 346 8.62 19.91 12.46
N ARG A 347 7.40 19.66 12.03
CA ARG A 347 6.99 18.50 11.27
C ARG A 347 6.48 18.96 9.92
N VAL A 348 7.36 18.86 8.93
CA VAL A 348 7.17 19.45 7.62
C VAL A 348 6.94 18.34 6.61
N VAL A 349 5.81 18.38 5.92
CA VAL A 349 5.57 17.53 4.75
C VAL A 349 5.88 18.29 3.47
N ILE A 350 6.54 17.61 2.53
CA ILE A 350 6.81 18.12 1.19
C ILE A 350 5.84 17.43 0.24
N VAL A 351 5.09 18.23 -0.53
CA VAL A 351 4.11 17.75 -1.50
C VAL A 351 4.38 18.35 -2.87
N SER A 352 4.14 17.60 -3.93
CA SER A 352 4.21 18.05 -5.33
C SER A 352 3.41 17.12 -6.20
N ARG A 353 2.94 17.60 -7.36
CA ARG A 353 2.44 16.74 -8.44
C ARG A 353 3.55 15.89 -9.07
N ASN A 354 4.79 16.40 -9.03
CA ASN A 354 5.97 15.71 -9.53
C ASN A 354 6.70 15.02 -8.36
N SER A 355 6.54 13.71 -8.21
CA SER A 355 7.20 12.95 -7.14
C SER A 355 8.73 12.98 -7.24
N VAL A 356 9.30 13.18 -8.44
CA VAL A 356 10.75 13.33 -8.64
C VAL A 356 11.26 14.62 -7.99
N ALA A 357 10.45 15.69 -8.02
CA ALA A 357 10.81 16.95 -7.35
C ALA A 357 10.87 16.80 -5.83
N VAL A 358 9.94 16.03 -5.24
CA VAL A 358 9.94 15.73 -3.79
C VAL A 358 11.20 14.95 -3.42
N SER A 359 11.50 13.86 -4.13
CA SER A 359 12.68 13.03 -3.87
C SER A 359 13.97 13.83 -4.02
N ALA A 360 14.14 14.58 -5.12
CA ALA A 360 15.31 15.41 -5.36
C ALA A 360 15.49 16.49 -4.27
N PHE A 361 14.40 17.09 -3.80
CA PHE A 361 14.45 18.08 -2.72
C PHE A 361 14.92 17.45 -1.40
N LEU A 362 14.38 16.29 -1.02
CA LEU A 362 14.78 15.57 0.20
C LEU A 362 16.22 15.05 0.11
N GLU A 363 16.67 14.59 -1.06
CA GLU A 363 18.05 14.15 -1.31
C GLU A 363 19.04 15.32 -1.16
N VAL A 364 18.71 16.48 -1.74
CA VAL A 364 19.53 17.69 -1.58
C VAL A 364 19.58 18.15 -0.13
N LEU A 365 18.45 18.18 0.58
CA LEU A 365 18.42 18.52 2.00
C LEU A 365 19.24 17.56 2.85
N SER A 366 19.21 16.25 2.54
CA SER A 366 19.98 15.25 3.27
C SER A 366 21.49 15.33 2.98
N GLY A 367 21.88 15.93 1.87
CA GLY A 367 23.24 15.95 1.34
C GLY A 367 23.60 14.68 0.56
N ALA A 368 22.61 13.88 0.17
CA ALA A 368 22.81 12.72 -0.71
C ALA A 368 23.02 13.15 -2.16
N GLN A 369 22.51 14.33 -2.55
CA GLN A 369 22.69 14.92 -3.86
C GLN A 369 23.12 16.38 -3.73
N GLU A 370 24.02 16.83 -4.62
CA GLU A 370 24.43 18.25 -4.69
C GLU A 370 23.37 19.09 -5.43
N PRO A 371 23.09 20.32 -4.98
CA PRO A 371 22.22 21.24 -5.71
C PRO A 371 22.94 21.79 -6.95
N ASP A 372 22.17 22.26 -7.95
CA ASP A 372 22.73 22.94 -9.11
C ASP A 372 23.11 24.39 -8.79
N ALA A 373 22.36 25.03 -7.88
CA ALA A 373 22.66 26.36 -7.33
C ALA A 373 22.10 26.48 -5.91
N GLY A 374 22.63 27.48 -5.19
CA GLY A 374 22.22 27.77 -3.81
C GLY A 374 22.98 26.99 -2.75
N THR A 375 22.53 27.10 -1.51
CA THR A 375 23.19 26.44 -0.36
C THR A 375 22.19 25.91 0.64
N VAL A 376 22.56 24.76 1.24
CA VAL A 376 21.85 24.13 2.35
C VAL A 376 22.73 24.16 3.58
N LYS A 377 22.30 24.88 4.62
CA LYS A 377 23.07 25.06 5.86
C LYS A 377 22.36 24.42 7.03
N TRP A 378 22.98 23.39 7.61
CA TRP A 378 22.54 22.74 8.83
C TRP A 378 23.24 23.32 10.06
N GLY A 379 22.58 23.31 11.22
CA GLY A 379 23.24 23.64 12.48
C GLY A 379 24.41 22.69 12.76
N GLU A 380 25.52 23.21 13.29
CA GLU A 380 26.81 22.48 13.44
C GLU A 380 26.72 21.17 14.23
N SER A 381 25.78 21.04 15.17
CA SER A 381 25.62 19.85 16.03
C SER A 381 24.45 18.95 15.64
N ILE A 382 23.81 19.20 14.50
CA ILE A 382 22.60 18.47 14.10
C ILE A 382 22.96 17.13 13.45
N ARG A 383 22.52 16.04 14.09
CA ARG A 383 22.56 14.71 13.48
C ARG A 383 21.28 14.50 12.67
N ARG A 384 21.43 14.22 11.40
CA ARG A 384 20.33 13.91 10.48
C ARG A 384 20.47 12.49 9.97
N SER A 385 19.35 11.83 9.75
CA SER A 385 19.30 10.53 9.07
C SER A 385 18.27 10.58 7.96
N PHE A 386 18.57 9.92 6.85
CA PHE A 386 17.77 9.92 5.64
C PHE A 386 17.30 8.52 5.28
N LEU A 387 16.02 8.39 5.01
CA LEU A 387 15.41 7.26 4.33
C LEU A 387 15.11 7.68 2.89
N PRO A 388 15.93 7.27 1.90
CA PRO A 388 15.65 7.58 0.50
C PRO A 388 14.50 6.70 -0.03
N LYS A 389 13.88 7.13 -1.13
CA LYS A 389 12.86 6.34 -1.85
C LYS A 389 13.46 5.10 -2.48
N ASP A 390 14.66 5.25 -3.10
CA ASP A 390 15.44 4.13 -3.63
C ASP A 390 16.67 3.86 -2.75
N TYR A 391 16.66 2.73 -2.11
CA TYR A 391 17.73 2.22 -1.25
C TYR A 391 18.24 0.85 -1.72
N GLY A 392 17.90 0.40 -2.94
CA GLY A 392 18.28 -0.91 -3.47
C GLY A 392 19.77 -1.16 -3.42
N HIS A 393 20.55 -0.16 -3.80
CA HIS A 393 22.02 -0.19 -3.81
C HIS A 393 22.66 -0.48 -2.43
N LEU A 394 21.96 -0.22 -1.31
CA LEU A 394 22.45 -0.52 0.03
C LEU A 394 22.39 -2.01 0.39
N PHE A 395 21.68 -2.81 -0.41
CA PHE A 395 21.41 -4.23 -0.20
C PHE A 395 22.05 -5.15 -1.25
N GLU A 396 23.01 -4.64 -2.03
CA GLU A 396 23.71 -5.42 -3.08
C GLU A 396 24.87 -6.26 -2.55
N ASN A 397 25.37 -5.96 -1.34
CA ASN A 397 26.45 -6.68 -0.72
C ASN A 397 25.95 -7.97 -0.07
N ASP A 398 26.70 -9.07 -0.20
CA ASP A 398 26.36 -10.36 0.41
C ASP A 398 26.73 -10.39 1.91
N LEU A 399 26.10 -9.51 2.67
CA LEU A 399 26.22 -9.44 4.12
C LEU A 399 25.00 -10.07 4.78
N SER A 400 25.20 -10.66 5.97
CA SER A 400 24.05 -10.97 6.83
C SER A 400 23.34 -9.68 7.28
N ILE A 401 22.02 -9.76 7.59
CA ILE A 401 21.28 -8.61 8.12
C ILE A 401 21.97 -8.06 9.37
N ILE A 402 22.52 -8.93 10.22
CA ILE A 402 23.28 -8.55 11.43
C ILE A 402 24.50 -7.71 11.06
N ASP A 403 25.32 -8.19 10.12
CA ASP A 403 26.55 -7.51 9.74
C ASP A 403 26.28 -6.21 8.98
N TRP A 404 25.21 -6.20 8.16
CA TRP A 404 24.76 -5.00 7.50
C TRP A 404 24.33 -3.92 8.51
N LEU A 405 23.49 -4.26 9.49
CA LEU A 405 23.03 -3.29 10.50
C LEU A 405 24.15 -2.84 11.43
N ARG A 406 25.11 -3.75 11.75
CA ARG A 406 26.27 -3.46 12.58
C ARG A 406 27.14 -2.32 12.04
N GLN A 407 27.17 -2.09 10.72
CA GLN A 407 27.94 -1.00 10.11
C GLN A 407 27.50 0.37 10.63
N TYR A 408 26.19 0.55 10.90
CA TYR A 408 25.55 1.80 11.33
C TYR A 408 25.50 1.95 12.86
N SER A 409 25.92 0.94 13.61
CA SER A 409 25.89 0.97 15.08
C SER A 409 27.23 1.42 15.67
N LYS A 410 27.17 2.21 16.73
CA LYS A 410 28.35 2.49 17.59
C LYS A 410 28.74 1.27 18.41
N GLU A 411 27.77 0.56 18.93
CA GLU A 411 27.91 -0.70 19.63
C GLU A 411 28.00 -1.84 18.62
N LYS A 412 29.07 -2.63 18.66
CA LYS A 412 29.33 -3.70 17.68
C LYS A 412 28.94 -5.10 18.20
N ASP A 413 28.44 -5.18 19.45
CA ASP A 413 28.01 -6.44 20.02
C ASP A 413 26.84 -7.06 19.23
N GLU A 414 26.95 -8.35 18.95
CA GLU A 414 25.92 -9.06 18.18
C GLU A 414 24.59 -9.14 18.91
N GLY A 415 24.61 -9.30 20.24
CA GLY A 415 23.40 -9.36 21.06
C GLY A 415 22.64 -8.05 21.01
N PHE A 416 23.34 -6.92 21.05
CA PHE A 416 22.75 -5.59 20.89
C PHE A 416 22.10 -5.42 19.52
N ILE A 417 22.79 -5.77 18.43
CA ILE A 417 22.23 -5.69 17.06
C ILE A 417 21.01 -6.59 16.90
N ARG A 418 21.06 -7.83 17.40
CA ARG A 418 19.93 -8.77 17.37
C ARG A 418 18.71 -8.27 18.11
N GLN A 419 18.89 -7.48 19.19
CA GLN A 419 17.76 -6.86 19.89
C GLN A 419 17.00 -5.89 19.01
N PHE A 420 17.69 -5.06 18.22
CA PHE A 420 17.04 -4.16 17.25
C PHE A 420 16.35 -4.93 16.14
N LEU A 421 17.02 -5.93 15.59
CA LEU A 421 16.43 -6.79 14.55
C LEU A 421 15.19 -7.53 15.07
N GLY A 422 15.22 -8.02 16.31
CA GLY A 422 14.07 -8.66 16.96
C GLY A 422 12.87 -7.71 17.09
N ARG A 423 13.12 -6.42 17.41
CA ARG A 423 12.08 -5.39 17.42
C ARG A 423 11.46 -5.19 16.04
N MET A 424 12.24 -5.37 14.98
CA MET A 424 11.80 -5.29 13.58
C MET A 424 11.32 -6.63 13.02
N LEU A 425 11.01 -7.59 13.91
CA LEU A 425 10.47 -8.92 13.60
C LEU A 425 11.43 -9.87 12.88
N PHE A 426 12.72 -9.60 12.87
CA PHE A 426 13.72 -10.56 12.40
C PHE A 426 14.14 -11.47 13.56
N THR A 427 13.65 -12.70 13.57
CA THR A 427 13.85 -13.65 14.67
C THR A 427 14.66 -14.89 14.22
N GLY A 428 15.44 -15.44 15.12
CA GLY A 428 16.17 -16.70 14.88
C GLY A 428 17.08 -16.62 13.64
N ASP A 429 16.89 -17.56 12.73
CA ASP A 429 17.69 -17.68 11.51
C ASP A 429 17.41 -16.58 10.46
N GLU A 430 16.26 -15.89 10.57
CA GLU A 430 15.95 -14.78 9.66
C GLU A 430 16.99 -13.67 9.75
N SER A 431 17.52 -13.38 10.96
CA SER A 431 18.54 -12.36 11.16
C SER A 431 19.89 -12.67 10.47
N ARG A 432 20.10 -13.92 10.06
CA ARG A 432 21.32 -14.39 9.39
C ARG A 432 21.19 -14.45 7.86
N LYS A 433 19.99 -14.21 7.31
CA LYS A 433 19.81 -14.16 5.86
C LYS A 433 20.72 -13.11 5.24
N SER A 434 21.14 -13.33 4.02
CA SER A 434 21.80 -12.30 3.21
C SER A 434 20.83 -11.16 2.92
N VAL A 435 21.31 -9.93 2.94
CA VAL A 435 20.47 -8.75 2.63
C VAL A 435 20.01 -8.73 1.17
N THR A 436 20.66 -9.45 0.28
CA THR A 436 20.32 -9.53 -1.14
C THR A 436 18.98 -10.23 -1.40
N VAL A 437 18.61 -11.20 -0.53
CA VAL A 437 17.38 -12.00 -0.68
C VAL A 437 16.16 -11.41 0.04
N LEU A 438 16.29 -10.21 0.61
CA LEU A 438 15.21 -9.57 1.35
C LEU A 438 14.11 -9.05 0.44
N SER A 439 12.86 -9.28 0.84
CA SER A 439 11.69 -8.63 0.24
C SER A 439 11.69 -7.10 0.47
N GLY A 440 10.92 -6.35 -0.32
CA GLY A 440 10.79 -4.90 -0.17
C GLY A 440 10.44 -4.48 1.27
N GLY A 441 9.44 -5.12 1.88
CA GLY A 441 9.05 -4.83 3.26
C GLY A 441 10.12 -5.19 4.30
N GLU A 442 10.89 -6.26 4.09
CA GLU A 442 12.04 -6.60 4.95
C GLU A 442 13.15 -5.55 4.84
N ARG A 443 13.45 -5.08 3.63
CA ARG A 443 14.44 -4.01 3.40
C ARG A 443 14.05 -2.71 4.11
N VAL A 444 12.78 -2.27 4.00
CA VAL A 444 12.30 -1.07 4.71
C VAL A 444 12.43 -1.24 6.22
N ARG A 445 12.07 -2.42 6.78
CA ARG A 445 12.25 -2.68 8.21
C ARG A 445 13.73 -2.62 8.63
N CYS A 446 14.66 -3.10 7.80
CA CYS A 446 16.10 -2.92 8.04
C CYS A 446 16.51 -1.44 8.04
N MET A 447 15.99 -0.65 7.09
CA MET A 447 16.24 0.80 7.05
C MET A 447 15.69 1.51 8.29
N ILE A 448 14.49 1.16 8.75
CA ILE A 448 13.93 1.72 10.01
C ILE A 448 14.81 1.33 11.21
N ALA A 449 15.29 0.07 11.30
CA ALA A 449 16.22 -0.35 12.33
C ALA A 449 17.50 0.49 12.33
N ARG A 450 18.04 0.80 11.15
CA ARG A 450 19.17 1.71 10.98
C ARG A 450 18.87 3.11 11.52
N LEU A 451 17.74 3.72 11.14
CA LEU A 451 17.33 5.04 11.62
C LEU A 451 17.20 5.07 13.16
N MET A 452 16.68 3.99 13.77
CA MET A 452 16.59 3.87 15.22
C MET A 452 17.98 3.82 15.88
N LEU A 453 18.96 3.15 15.27
CA LEU A 453 20.33 3.06 15.78
C LEU A 453 21.12 4.36 15.65
N GLU A 454 20.89 5.12 14.59
CA GLU A 454 21.55 6.40 14.33
C GLU A 454 21.09 7.48 15.31
N ASP A 455 19.91 7.35 15.92
CA ASP A 455 19.28 8.27 16.85
C ASP A 455 19.43 9.75 16.41
N PRO A 456 18.81 10.14 15.28
CA PRO A 456 18.97 11.47 14.71
C PRO A 456 18.11 12.51 15.41
N GLN A 457 18.53 13.76 15.35
CA GLN A 457 17.74 14.91 15.79
C GLN A 457 16.74 15.37 14.72
N CYS A 458 17.10 15.17 13.44
CA CYS A 458 16.23 15.37 12.30
C CYS A 458 16.10 14.07 11.49
N LEU A 459 14.87 13.64 11.25
CA LEU A 459 14.56 12.57 10.30
C LEU A 459 14.12 13.19 8.98
N ILE A 460 14.72 12.73 7.90
CA ILE A 460 14.31 13.05 6.53
C ILE A 460 13.81 11.74 5.93
N LEU A 461 12.54 11.68 5.52
CA LEU A 461 11.92 10.43 5.05
C LEU A 461 11.26 10.64 3.69
N ASP A 462 11.63 9.82 2.72
CA ASP A 462 11.00 9.80 1.39
C ASP A 462 10.20 8.50 1.22
N GLY A 463 8.87 8.62 1.17
CA GLY A 463 7.96 7.48 1.05
C GLY A 463 8.10 6.42 2.15
N PRO A 464 8.09 6.78 3.45
CA PRO A 464 8.43 5.87 4.55
C PRO A 464 7.46 4.69 4.72
N THR A 465 6.27 4.77 4.15
CA THR A 465 5.23 3.74 4.20
C THR A 465 5.27 2.77 3.03
N ASN A 466 6.07 3.07 1.98
CA ASN A 466 6.18 2.22 0.80
C ASN A 466 6.63 0.81 1.19
N HIS A 467 5.99 -0.21 0.63
CA HIS A 467 6.25 -1.64 0.87
C HIS A 467 6.03 -2.13 2.32
N LEU A 468 5.53 -1.28 3.22
CA LEU A 468 5.16 -1.71 4.58
C LEU A 468 3.74 -2.26 4.60
N ASP A 469 3.50 -3.24 5.47
CA ASP A 469 2.15 -3.68 5.80
C ASP A 469 1.46 -2.74 6.79
N LEU A 470 0.14 -2.86 6.91
CA LEU A 470 -0.70 -2.01 7.77
C LEU A 470 -0.20 -1.99 9.22
N GLU A 471 0.31 -3.11 9.72
CA GLU A 471 0.86 -3.26 11.07
C GLU A 471 2.15 -2.44 11.23
N SER A 472 3.04 -2.52 10.25
CA SER A 472 4.30 -1.74 10.25
C SER A 472 4.05 -0.25 10.07
N ILE A 473 3.11 0.15 9.19
CA ILE A 473 2.69 1.54 9.02
C ILE A 473 2.13 2.10 10.33
N THR A 474 1.24 1.35 10.99
CA THR A 474 0.66 1.75 12.29
C THR A 474 1.74 1.95 13.36
N SER A 475 2.70 1.02 13.43
CA SER A 475 3.81 1.11 14.37
C SER A 475 4.73 2.30 14.08
N LEU A 476 5.05 2.54 12.80
CA LEU A 476 5.86 3.67 12.37
C LEU A 476 5.19 5.01 12.68
N ASN A 477 3.91 5.15 12.31
CA ASN A 477 3.12 6.35 12.58
C ASN A 477 3.08 6.66 14.08
N THR A 478 2.77 5.65 14.91
CA THR A 478 2.74 5.80 16.38
C THR A 478 4.10 6.22 16.92
N ALA A 479 5.20 5.68 16.42
CA ALA A 479 6.55 6.02 16.86
C ALA A 479 6.95 7.44 16.45
N LEU A 480 6.64 7.85 15.22
CA LEU A 480 6.92 9.20 14.70
C LEU A 480 6.06 10.26 15.42
N ALA A 481 4.78 9.96 15.71
CA ALA A 481 3.90 10.85 16.47
C ALA A 481 4.40 11.14 17.89
N LYS A 482 4.99 10.15 18.55
CA LYS A 482 5.56 10.29 19.91
C LYS A 482 6.92 10.97 19.94
N ARG A 483 7.59 11.06 18.80
CA ARG A 483 8.93 11.64 18.70
C ARG A 483 8.90 13.17 18.81
N SER A 484 9.82 13.76 19.57
CA SER A 484 9.92 15.21 19.76
C SER A 484 10.91 15.92 18.82
N GLY A 485 11.63 15.18 17.95
CA GLY A 485 12.61 15.74 17.01
C GLY A 485 11.96 16.32 15.75
N THR A 486 12.74 17.05 14.95
CA THR A 486 12.29 17.58 13.65
C THR A 486 12.08 16.43 12.66
N LEU A 487 11.01 16.56 11.85
CA LEU A 487 10.63 15.61 10.83
C LEU A 487 10.40 16.37 9.51
N ILE A 488 11.09 15.94 8.44
CA ILE A 488 10.88 16.43 7.07
C ILE A 488 10.56 15.18 6.25
N PHE A 489 9.43 15.16 5.58
CA PHE A 489 9.05 13.94 4.87
C PHE A 489 8.20 14.20 3.63
N GLY A 490 8.31 13.31 2.66
CA GLY A 490 7.39 13.16 1.54
C GLY A 490 6.65 11.83 1.68
N SER A 491 5.35 11.83 1.49
CA SER A 491 4.52 10.61 1.55
C SER A 491 3.28 10.77 0.70
N HIS A 492 2.72 9.64 0.26
CA HIS A 492 1.39 9.55 -0.33
C HIS A 492 0.35 9.02 0.67
N ASP A 493 0.78 8.55 1.84
CA ASP A 493 -0.09 8.08 2.92
C ASP A 493 -0.74 9.28 3.62
N VAL A 494 -2.00 9.55 3.28
CA VAL A 494 -2.76 10.71 3.80
C VAL A 494 -2.88 10.65 5.31
N GLU A 495 -3.13 9.47 5.92
CA GLU A 495 -3.26 9.34 7.38
C GLU A 495 -1.93 9.65 8.09
N LEU A 496 -0.79 9.25 7.49
CA LEU A 496 0.53 9.61 8.00
C LEU A 496 0.75 11.13 7.93
N ILE A 497 0.42 11.74 6.79
CA ILE A 497 0.57 13.18 6.59
C ILE A 497 -0.29 13.96 7.58
N GLU A 498 -1.58 13.65 7.69
CA GLU A 498 -2.53 14.32 8.59
C GLU A 498 -2.13 14.19 10.07
N SER A 499 -1.65 13.02 10.47
CA SER A 499 -1.29 12.75 11.87
C SER A 499 0.04 13.36 12.30
N LEU A 500 0.93 13.67 11.36
CA LEU A 500 2.29 14.09 11.64
C LEU A 500 2.61 15.54 11.24
N SER A 501 1.99 16.08 10.18
CA SER A 501 2.41 17.38 9.64
C SER A 501 1.75 18.56 10.35
N ASP A 502 2.57 19.53 10.71
CA ASP A 502 2.14 20.83 11.23
C ASP A 502 2.31 21.95 10.17
N ARG A 503 3.06 21.67 9.10
CA ARG A 503 3.43 22.60 8.04
C ARG A 503 3.54 21.86 6.70
N VAL A 504 3.01 22.45 5.64
CA VAL A 504 3.02 21.89 4.29
C VAL A 504 3.87 22.76 3.37
N ILE A 505 4.81 22.16 2.67
CA ILE A 505 5.60 22.82 1.63
C ILE A 505 5.21 22.18 0.29
N GLU A 506 4.62 23.00 -0.58
CA GLU A 506 4.20 22.57 -1.91
C GLU A 506 5.21 23.04 -2.97
N ILE A 507 5.76 22.10 -3.72
CA ILE A 507 6.60 22.37 -4.88
C ILE A 507 5.70 22.38 -6.10
N THR A 508 5.63 23.54 -6.77
CA THR A 508 4.83 23.76 -7.98
C THR A 508 5.73 24.17 -9.13
N ASP A 509 5.19 24.22 -10.35
CA ASP A 509 5.91 24.69 -11.54
C ASP A 509 6.34 26.17 -11.43
N ASP A 510 5.62 26.97 -10.62
CA ASP A 510 5.89 28.39 -10.37
C ASP A 510 6.84 28.65 -9.19
N GLY A 511 7.28 27.61 -8.50
CA GLY A 511 8.16 27.68 -7.33
C GLY A 511 7.63 26.95 -6.09
N LEU A 512 8.13 27.37 -4.92
CA LEU A 512 7.77 26.75 -3.64
C LEU A 512 6.76 27.60 -2.89
N LEU A 513 5.67 26.98 -2.43
CA LEU A 513 4.66 27.57 -1.57
C LEU A 513 4.80 26.99 -0.15
N ASP A 514 4.89 27.87 0.85
CA ASP A 514 5.07 27.50 2.25
C ASP A 514 3.80 27.78 3.05
N HIS A 515 3.13 26.73 3.44
CA HIS A 515 1.85 26.77 4.15
C HIS A 515 2.06 26.46 5.65
N GLN A 516 1.88 27.47 6.50
CA GLN A 516 2.07 27.40 7.95
C GLN A 516 0.81 26.81 8.65
N TYR A 517 0.25 25.73 8.11
CA TYR A 517 -0.90 25.02 8.62
C TYR A 517 -0.82 23.53 8.26
N ASN A 518 -1.67 22.72 8.89
CA ASN A 518 -1.67 21.27 8.72
C ASN A 518 -2.25 20.85 7.36
N TYR A 519 -2.10 19.57 7.03
CA TYR A 519 -2.48 19.05 5.73
C TYR A 519 -4.01 19.05 5.50
N THR A 520 -4.82 18.85 6.53
CA THR A 520 -6.30 18.90 6.42
C THR A 520 -6.76 20.28 5.96
N GLU A 521 -6.24 21.35 6.60
CA GLU A 521 -6.54 22.73 6.22
C GLU A 521 -6.00 23.06 4.82
N PHE A 522 -4.84 22.49 4.44
CA PHE A 522 -4.29 22.63 3.09
C PHE A 522 -5.26 22.06 2.03
N LEU A 523 -5.79 20.86 2.25
CA LEU A 523 -6.75 20.22 1.33
C LEU A 523 -8.05 21.02 1.24
N GLU A 524 -8.61 21.44 2.37
CA GLU A 524 -9.85 22.25 2.39
C GLU A 524 -9.71 23.53 1.57
N ARG A 525 -8.60 24.24 1.74
CA ARG A 525 -8.32 25.48 1.00
C ARG A 525 -8.08 25.23 -0.49
N ARG A 526 -7.47 24.11 -0.83
CA ARG A 526 -7.22 23.72 -2.22
C ARG A 526 -8.51 23.38 -2.95
N ILE A 527 -9.41 22.60 -2.32
CA ILE A 527 -10.72 22.26 -2.85
C ILE A 527 -11.57 23.52 -3.04
N ALA A 528 -11.57 24.43 -2.06
CA ALA A 528 -12.30 25.70 -2.16
C ALA A 528 -11.82 26.54 -3.37
N LYS A 529 -10.51 26.61 -3.60
CA LYS A 529 -9.94 27.31 -4.76
C LYS A 529 -10.33 26.68 -6.09
N GLN A 530 -10.36 25.36 -6.17
CA GLN A 530 -10.78 24.64 -7.39
C GLN A 530 -12.27 24.84 -7.67
N GLY A 531 -13.12 24.85 -6.64
CA GLY A 531 -14.55 25.14 -6.77
C GLY A 531 -14.83 26.57 -7.27
N GLU A 532 -14.04 27.56 -6.88
CA GLU A 532 -14.13 28.94 -7.37
C GLU A 532 -13.74 29.07 -8.84
N LEU A 533 -12.78 28.25 -9.32
CA LEU A 533 -12.31 28.25 -10.73
C LEU A 533 -13.30 27.54 -11.67
N VAL A 534 -14.10 26.60 -11.17
CA VAL A 534 -15.11 25.87 -11.96
C VAL A 534 -16.45 26.63 -11.99
N GLY A 535 -16.66 27.54 -11.05
CA GLY A 535 -17.87 28.41 -10.95
C GLY A 535 -17.75 29.78 -11.62
N ALA A 536 -16.57 30.13 -12.18
CA ALA A 536 -16.31 31.36 -12.93
C ALA A 536 -16.15 31.07 -14.41
#